data_ce7011096bce7bdd1e02be43db5831bd
#
_entry.id   ce7011096bce7bdd1e02be43db5831bd
#
_cell.length_a   1.000
_cell.length_b   1.000
_cell.length_c   1.000
_cell.angle_alpha   90.00
_cell.angle_beta   90.00
_cell.angle_gamma   90.00
#
_symmetry.space_group_name_H-M   'P 1'
#
loop_
_entity.id
_entity.type
_entity.pdbx_description
1 polymer ?
#
loop_
_entity_poly.entity_id
_entity_poly.type
_entity_poly.pdbx_seq_one_letter_code
_entity_poly.pdbx_strand_id
1 'polypeptide(L)'
;MAEEDREELAEKFLTAMDSAQVGHAIVVPLSKEDDYLRDVLQRFPGKFAGVGIYDHDRPDDVVAMRLRCALTNLQGLRFFGLKALENSKPRDLECFPILELMAERGMVVWFYGDLVQIRALDRVMEELPRLKVVLNHCGFLPDFHAEMQIDVHKRPHFDVEFPPAGLTAVEALAAKHQLLHVHFSGHYAFTKTSYPYYDLQDVADRLLQSFGAKRMLMASDWPWIEFEPGYTKILGVIDHLLPNISTDERNAIRGSTALSLFSF
;
A
#
# COMPACT_ATOMS: atom_id res chain seq x y z
N MET A 1 -15.18 -3.95 -4.49
CA MET A 1 -14.60 -2.60 -4.49
C MET A 1 -15.51 -1.68 -3.70
N ALA A 2 -14.95 -0.67 -3.03
CA ALA A 2 -15.76 0.41 -2.49
C ALA A 2 -16.59 1.03 -3.61
N GLU A 3 -17.77 1.56 -3.29
CA GLU A 3 -18.56 2.29 -4.26
C GLU A 3 -17.70 3.40 -4.87
N GLU A 4 -17.71 3.53 -6.20
CA GLU A 4 -16.91 4.52 -6.95
C GLU A 4 -17.30 5.96 -6.61
N ASP A 5 -18.45 6.15 -5.95
CA ASP A 5 -19.02 7.44 -5.55
C ASP A 5 -18.72 7.84 -4.10
N ARG A 6 -17.90 7.06 -3.36
CA ARG A 6 -17.44 7.48 -2.04
C ARG A 6 -16.36 8.55 -2.16
N GLU A 7 -16.78 9.78 -2.16
CA GLU A 7 -15.89 10.93 -2.11
C GLU A 7 -15.59 11.33 -0.67
N GLU A 8 -14.30 11.48 -0.36
CA GLU A 8 -13.86 12.08 0.90
C GLU A 8 -12.94 13.26 0.61
N LEU A 9 -13.32 14.42 1.14
CA LEU A 9 -12.57 15.65 0.91
C LEU A 9 -11.21 15.62 1.63
N ALA A 10 -10.17 16.11 0.95
CA ALA A 10 -8.83 16.21 1.52
C ALA A 10 -8.80 17.08 2.78
N GLU A 11 -9.66 18.12 2.90
CA GLU A 11 -9.80 18.98 4.07
C GLU A 11 -10.27 18.21 5.31
N LYS A 12 -11.17 17.24 5.13
CA LYS A 12 -11.62 16.38 6.22
C LYS A 12 -10.48 15.49 6.70
N PHE A 13 -9.70 14.95 5.76
CA PHE A 13 -8.52 14.16 6.08
C PHE A 13 -7.45 14.98 6.79
N LEU A 14 -7.16 16.20 6.33
CA LEU A 14 -6.25 17.12 7.02
C LEU A 14 -6.68 17.40 8.46
N THR A 15 -7.97 17.60 8.70
CA THR A 15 -8.50 17.80 10.07
C THR A 15 -8.22 16.57 10.94
N ALA A 16 -8.40 15.37 10.41
CA ALA A 16 -8.07 14.13 11.13
C ALA A 16 -6.56 13.99 11.39
N MET A 17 -5.73 14.31 10.39
CA MET A 17 -4.26 14.31 10.51
C MET A 17 -3.79 15.29 11.58
N ASP A 18 -4.28 16.54 11.58
CA ASP A 18 -3.90 17.55 12.56
C ASP A 18 -4.30 17.11 13.98
N SER A 19 -5.50 16.54 14.14
CA SER A 19 -5.99 16.02 15.43
C SER A 19 -5.13 14.87 15.96
N ALA A 20 -4.52 14.07 15.06
CA ALA A 20 -3.65 12.96 15.39
C ALA A 20 -2.14 13.31 15.34
N GLN A 21 -1.80 14.57 15.12
CA GLN A 21 -0.42 15.07 14.98
C GLN A 21 0.37 14.38 13.84
N VAL A 22 -0.29 14.08 12.73
CA VAL A 22 0.30 13.52 11.52
C VAL A 22 0.70 14.66 10.58
N GLY A 23 1.99 14.79 10.30
CA GLY A 23 2.52 15.88 9.46
C GLY A 23 2.30 15.67 7.97
N HIS A 24 2.42 14.42 7.50
CA HIS A 24 2.42 14.06 6.09
C HIS A 24 1.66 12.77 5.85
N ALA A 25 1.08 12.59 4.65
CA ALA A 25 0.46 11.36 4.24
C ALA A 25 0.71 11.02 2.75
N ILE A 26 0.73 9.74 2.43
CA ILE A 26 0.73 9.26 1.05
C ILE A 26 -0.74 9.04 0.68
N VAL A 27 -1.17 9.64 -0.42
CA VAL A 27 -2.55 9.56 -0.91
C VAL A 27 -2.61 8.78 -2.21
N VAL A 28 -3.57 7.84 -2.25
CA VAL A 28 -3.82 6.97 -3.40
C VAL A 28 -5.30 7.07 -3.74
N PRO A 29 -5.69 7.61 -4.91
CA PRO A 29 -7.09 7.76 -5.28
C PRO A 29 -7.74 6.38 -5.51
N LEU A 30 -9.07 6.35 -5.49
CA LEU A 30 -9.85 5.21 -5.96
C LEU A 30 -10.10 5.29 -7.48
N SER A 31 -10.17 6.52 -8.02
CA SER A 31 -10.31 6.78 -9.44
C SER A 31 -9.00 6.57 -10.19
N LYS A 32 -9.09 6.07 -11.43
CA LYS A 32 -7.96 5.99 -12.37
C LYS A 32 -7.56 7.36 -12.93
N GLU A 33 -8.43 8.37 -12.80
CA GLU A 33 -8.17 9.75 -13.23
C GLU A 33 -7.41 10.51 -12.13
N ASP A 34 -6.43 11.31 -12.52
CA ASP A 34 -5.54 12.01 -11.59
C ASP A 34 -5.98 13.44 -11.24
N ASP A 35 -7.10 13.93 -11.77
CA ASP A 35 -7.46 15.36 -11.66
C ASP A 35 -7.64 15.81 -10.20
N TYR A 36 -8.37 15.04 -9.41
CA TYR A 36 -8.52 15.35 -7.98
C TYR A 36 -7.20 15.19 -7.21
N LEU A 37 -6.42 14.15 -7.51
CA LEU A 37 -5.11 13.97 -6.88
C LEU A 37 -4.20 15.17 -7.18
N ARG A 38 -4.18 15.63 -8.42
CA ARG A 38 -3.41 16.82 -8.83
C ARG A 38 -3.85 18.07 -8.09
N ASP A 39 -5.16 18.32 -8.02
CA ASP A 39 -5.74 19.43 -7.26
C ASP A 39 -5.28 19.40 -5.79
N VAL A 40 -5.41 18.25 -5.13
CA VAL A 40 -5.01 18.06 -3.73
C VAL A 40 -3.51 18.34 -3.52
N LEU A 41 -2.64 17.80 -4.39
CA LEU A 41 -1.19 18.01 -4.28
C LEU A 41 -0.81 19.49 -4.49
N GLN A 42 -1.52 20.21 -5.37
CA GLN A 42 -1.27 21.63 -5.61
C GLN A 42 -1.80 22.53 -4.50
N ARG A 43 -2.96 22.20 -3.93
CA ARG A 43 -3.60 23.00 -2.85
C ARG A 43 -2.90 22.84 -1.49
N PHE A 44 -2.29 21.68 -1.25
CA PHE A 44 -1.68 21.37 0.06
C PHE A 44 -0.20 20.97 -0.11
N PRO A 45 0.65 21.87 -0.61
CA PRO A 45 2.06 21.58 -0.85
C PRO A 45 2.76 21.17 0.46
N GLY A 46 3.57 20.12 0.38
CA GLY A 46 4.29 19.60 1.53
C GLY A 46 3.45 18.74 2.50
N LYS A 47 2.16 18.53 2.25
CA LYS A 47 1.30 17.67 3.08
C LYS A 47 1.17 16.26 2.55
N PHE A 48 1.13 16.11 1.23
CA PHE A 48 0.83 14.85 0.58
C PHE A 48 1.88 14.44 -0.45
N ALA A 49 2.14 13.14 -0.54
CA ALA A 49 2.80 12.51 -1.66
C ALA A 49 1.77 11.69 -2.46
N GLY A 50 1.78 11.82 -3.79
CA GLY A 50 0.78 11.21 -4.67
C GLY A 50 1.23 9.89 -5.27
N VAL A 51 0.36 8.88 -5.20
CA VAL A 51 0.47 7.60 -5.90
C VAL A 51 -0.74 7.44 -6.79
N GLY A 52 -0.56 7.44 -8.12
CA GLY A 52 -1.63 7.23 -9.10
C GLY A 52 -2.00 5.75 -9.24
N ILE A 53 -3.00 5.43 -10.07
CA ILE A 53 -3.36 4.04 -10.40
C ILE A 53 -2.85 3.71 -11.81
N TYR A 54 -2.20 2.56 -11.96
CA TYR A 54 -1.88 2.00 -13.27
C TYR A 54 -3.14 1.33 -13.85
N ASP A 55 -3.58 1.80 -15.02
CA ASP A 55 -4.75 1.25 -15.71
C ASP A 55 -4.33 0.19 -16.73
N HIS A 56 -4.54 -1.08 -16.40
CA HIS A 56 -4.26 -2.20 -17.29
C HIS A 56 -5.19 -2.29 -18.51
N ASP A 57 -6.34 -1.61 -18.48
CA ASP A 57 -7.30 -1.66 -19.59
C ASP A 57 -7.04 -0.55 -20.61
N ARG A 58 -6.33 0.49 -20.16
CA ARG A 58 -5.86 1.62 -20.98
C ARG A 58 -4.41 1.94 -20.62
N PRO A 59 -3.47 1.03 -20.94
CA PRO A 59 -2.09 1.21 -20.51
C PRO A 59 -1.48 2.43 -21.22
N ASP A 60 -0.88 3.31 -20.43
CA ASP A 60 -0.04 4.37 -20.98
C ASP A 60 1.21 3.77 -21.63
N ASP A 61 1.66 4.32 -22.73
CA ASP A 61 3.02 4.12 -23.17
C ASP A 61 4.01 4.91 -22.28
N VAL A 62 5.31 4.64 -22.44
CA VAL A 62 6.34 5.27 -21.61
C VAL A 62 6.33 6.80 -21.73
N VAL A 63 5.99 7.37 -22.91
CA VAL A 63 5.96 8.82 -23.13
C VAL A 63 4.76 9.44 -22.42
N ALA A 64 3.58 8.87 -22.60
CA ALA A 64 2.35 9.29 -21.93
C ALA A 64 2.50 9.19 -20.39
N MET A 65 3.09 8.10 -19.89
CA MET A 65 3.35 7.93 -18.46
C MET A 65 4.34 8.96 -17.91
N ARG A 66 5.41 9.29 -18.66
CA ARG A 66 6.34 10.36 -18.25
C ARG A 66 5.63 11.70 -18.11
N LEU A 67 4.75 12.03 -19.06
CA LEU A 67 3.95 13.26 -19.03
C LEU A 67 2.97 13.26 -17.85
N ARG A 68 2.22 12.17 -17.67
CA ARG A 68 1.28 11.98 -16.56
C ARG A 68 1.95 12.18 -15.19
N CYS A 69 3.10 11.53 -14.98
CA CYS A 69 3.87 11.68 -13.75
C CYS A 69 4.34 13.13 -13.53
N ALA A 70 4.76 13.81 -14.60
CA ALA A 70 5.22 15.20 -14.49
C ALA A 70 4.08 16.18 -14.19
N LEU A 71 2.91 15.99 -14.82
CA LEU A 71 1.74 16.86 -14.65
C LEU A 71 1.13 16.75 -13.25
N THR A 72 1.11 15.53 -12.68
CA THR A 72 0.49 15.26 -11.36
C THR A 72 1.51 15.20 -10.23
N ASN A 73 2.82 15.23 -10.54
CA ASN A 73 3.90 15.00 -9.56
C ASN A 73 3.76 13.64 -8.86
N LEU A 74 3.48 12.60 -9.64
CA LEU A 74 3.34 11.24 -9.09
C LEU A 74 4.70 10.69 -8.64
N GLN A 75 4.73 10.15 -7.43
CA GLN A 75 5.92 9.50 -6.86
C GLN A 75 5.81 7.97 -6.86
N GLY A 76 4.65 7.44 -7.22
CA GLY A 76 4.40 6.01 -7.35
C GLY A 76 3.17 5.71 -8.19
N LEU A 77 2.98 4.42 -8.48
CA LEU A 77 1.78 3.89 -9.12
C LEU A 77 1.30 2.66 -8.38
N ARG A 78 -0.02 2.57 -8.15
CA ARG A 78 -0.69 1.39 -7.62
C ARG A 78 -0.99 0.41 -8.74
N PHE A 79 -0.59 -0.84 -8.54
CA PHE A 79 -0.87 -1.96 -9.41
C PHE A 79 -1.80 -2.95 -8.71
N PHE A 80 -2.89 -3.31 -9.37
CA PHE A 80 -3.74 -4.44 -9.00
C PHE A 80 -3.28 -5.67 -9.78
N GLY A 81 -2.18 -6.29 -9.34
CA GLY A 81 -1.47 -7.33 -10.06
C GLY A 81 -0.68 -6.81 -11.27
N LEU A 82 -0.08 -7.72 -12.01
CA LEU A 82 0.70 -7.48 -13.23
C LEU A 82 0.01 -8.05 -14.47
N LYS A 83 -1.21 -8.58 -14.34
CA LYS A 83 -1.89 -9.43 -15.34
C LYS A 83 -1.00 -10.62 -15.80
N ALA A 84 -0.14 -11.10 -14.92
CA ALA A 84 0.77 -12.20 -15.18
C ALA A 84 0.04 -13.55 -15.13
N LEU A 85 0.43 -14.47 -16.01
CA LEU A 85 0.14 -15.90 -15.89
C LEU A 85 1.27 -16.59 -15.12
N GLU A 86 1.05 -17.84 -14.67
CA GLU A 86 2.00 -18.58 -13.81
C GLU A 86 3.45 -18.56 -14.32
N ASN A 87 3.64 -18.68 -15.64
CA ASN A 87 4.96 -18.76 -16.27
C ASN A 87 5.33 -17.50 -17.08
N SER A 88 4.65 -16.36 -16.89
CA SER A 88 4.98 -15.12 -17.58
C SER A 88 6.42 -14.72 -17.29
N LYS A 89 7.18 -14.38 -18.34
CA LYS A 89 8.48 -13.73 -18.15
C LYS A 89 8.25 -12.24 -17.89
N PRO A 90 9.11 -11.57 -17.09
CA PRO A 90 8.95 -10.14 -16.81
C PRO A 90 8.79 -9.27 -18.06
N ARG A 91 9.63 -9.49 -19.07
CA ARG A 91 9.63 -8.71 -20.32
C ARG A 91 8.44 -8.95 -21.24
N ASP A 92 7.66 -10.02 -21.01
CA ASP A 92 6.44 -10.31 -21.76
C ASP A 92 5.21 -9.60 -21.11
N LEU A 93 5.37 -8.99 -19.92
CA LEU A 93 4.31 -8.24 -19.26
C LEU A 93 4.12 -6.88 -19.95
N GLU A 94 2.88 -6.56 -20.28
CA GLU A 94 2.53 -5.28 -20.92
C GLU A 94 2.98 -4.06 -20.10
N CYS A 95 2.94 -4.16 -18.77
CA CYS A 95 3.36 -3.11 -17.86
C CYS A 95 4.89 -3.04 -17.64
N PHE A 96 5.69 -3.98 -18.17
CA PHE A 96 7.12 -4.04 -17.88
C PHE A 96 7.88 -2.76 -18.26
N PRO A 97 7.65 -2.11 -19.42
CA PRO A 97 8.31 -0.84 -19.75
C PRO A 97 8.01 0.29 -18.75
N ILE A 98 6.83 0.27 -18.13
CA ILE A 98 6.47 1.24 -17.07
C ILE A 98 7.19 0.91 -15.77
N LEU A 99 7.34 -0.38 -15.42
CA LEU A 99 8.13 -0.79 -14.25
C LEU A 99 9.62 -0.44 -14.42
N GLU A 100 10.17 -0.58 -15.63
CA GLU A 100 11.53 -0.10 -15.94
C GLU A 100 11.65 1.43 -15.73
N LEU A 101 10.70 2.20 -16.26
CA LEU A 101 10.64 3.65 -16.04
C LEU A 101 10.58 4.01 -14.56
N MET A 102 9.77 3.29 -13.78
CA MET A 102 9.64 3.51 -12.33
C MET A 102 10.96 3.21 -11.61
N ALA A 103 11.63 2.11 -11.94
CA ALA A 103 12.94 1.76 -11.39
C ALA A 103 14.02 2.79 -11.71
N GLU A 104 14.03 3.33 -12.95
CA GLU A 104 14.94 4.40 -13.37
C GLU A 104 14.73 5.70 -12.59
N ARG A 105 13.47 6.06 -12.35
CA ARG A 105 13.07 7.30 -11.67
C ARG A 105 13.03 7.20 -10.15
N GLY A 106 13.25 6.01 -9.59
CA GLY A 106 13.15 5.77 -8.16
C GLY A 106 11.71 5.88 -7.61
N MET A 107 10.70 5.74 -8.49
CA MET A 107 9.29 5.73 -8.13
C MET A 107 8.91 4.44 -7.41
N VAL A 108 7.84 4.50 -6.62
CA VAL A 108 7.37 3.37 -5.80
C VAL A 108 6.23 2.64 -6.50
N VAL A 109 6.38 1.33 -6.66
CA VAL A 109 5.27 0.43 -7.02
C VAL A 109 4.47 0.13 -5.76
N TRP A 110 3.20 0.50 -5.75
CA TRP A 110 2.25 0.24 -4.69
C TRP A 110 1.43 -1.00 -5.09
N PHE A 111 1.75 -2.16 -4.52
CA PHE A 111 1.37 -3.43 -5.11
C PHE A 111 0.26 -4.14 -4.35
N TYR A 112 -0.66 -4.66 -5.12
CA TYR A 112 -1.71 -5.56 -4.68
C TYR A 112 -1.83 -6.74 -5.66
N GLY A 113 -1.97 -7.98 -5.18
CA GLY A 113 -2.12 -9.12 -6.08
C GLY A 113 -2.19 -10.45 -5.33
N ASP A 114 -2.69 -11.48 -6.01
CA ASP A 114 -2.71 -12.84 -5.53
C ASP A 114 -1.33 -13.51 -5.59
N LEU A 115 -1.24 -14.79 -5.23
CA LEU A 115 0.01 -15.54 -5.17
C LEU A 115 0.69 -15.66 -6.55
N VAL A 116 -0.07 -15.73 -7.64
CA VAL A 116 0.49 -15.76 -9.02
C VAL A 116 1.17 -14.43 -9.33
N GLN A 117 0.53 -13.32 -8.97
CA GLN A 117 1.06 -11.97 -9.16
C GLN A 117 2.29 -11.71 -8.27
N ILE A 118 2.32 -12.22 -7.05
CA ILE A 118 3.50 -12.15 -6.15
C ILE A 118 4.70 -12.89 -6.74
N ARG A 119 4.49 -14.09 -7.30
CA ARG A 119 5.55 -14.84 -7.99
C ARG A 119 6.06 -14.12 -9.24
N ALA A 120 5.17 -13.45 -9.96
CA ALA A 120 5.56 -12.63 -11.11
C ALA A 120 6.34 -11.39 -10.65
N LEU A 121 5.92 -10.75 -9.57
CA LEU A 121 6.63 -9.62 -8.96
C LEU A 121 8.06 -10.01 -8.52
N ASP A 122 8.24 -11.21 -7.95
CA ASP A 122 9.57 -11.75 -7.61
C ASP A 122 10.50 -11.72 -8.83
N ARG A 123 10.04 -12.30 -9.96
CA ARG A 123 10.82 -12.32 -11.21
C ARG A 123 11.10 -10.91 -11.77
N VAL A 124 10.11 -10.01 -11.65
CA VAL A 124 10.29 -8.60 -12.06
C VAL A 124 11.36 -7.91 -11.21
N MET A 125 11.34 -8.09 -9.90
CA MET A 125 12.33 -7.48 -9.01
C MET A 125 13.73 -8.07 -9.18
N GLU A 126 13.86 -9.34 -9.63
CA GLU A 126 15.15 -9.90 -10.05
C GLU A 126 15.74 -9.18 -11.26
N GLU A 127 14.92 -8.86 -12.27
CA GLU A 127 15.36 -8.12 -13.46
C GLU A 127 15.55 -6.61 -13.18
N LEU A 128 14.77 -6.06 -12.25
CA LEU A 128 14.75 -4.64 -11.89
C LEU A 128 15.18 -4.44 -10.41
N PRO A 129 16.44 -4.69 -10.03
CA PRO A 129 16.88 -4.69 -8.63
C PRO A 129 16.82 -3.31 -7.95
N ARG A 130 16.58 -2.24 -8.71
CA ARG A 130 16.36 -0.88 -8.18
C ARG A 130 14.89 -0.52 -8.01
N LEU A 131 13.97 -1.41 -8.38
CA LEU A 131 12.53 -1.19 -8.25
C LEU A 131 12.14 -1.17 -6.77
N LYS A 132 11.58 -0.06 -6.31
CA LYS A 132 11.02 0.07 -4.97
C LYS A 132 9.58 -0.42 -4.98
N VAL A 133 9.26 -1.33 -4.09
CA VAL A 133 7.91 -1.91 -3.99
C VAL A 133 7.39 -1.78 -2.57
N VAL A 134 6.12 -1.44 -2.42
CA VAL A 134 5.37 -1.50 -1.16
C VAL A 134 4.18 -2.43 -1.37
N LEU A 135 4.15 -3.55 -0.64
CA LEU A 135 2.98 -4.44 -0.60
C LEU A 135 1.88 -3.83 0.26
N ASN A 136 0.67 -3.80 -0.26
CA ASN A 136 -0.48 -3.28 0.47
C ASN A 136 -0.93 -4.21 1.61
N HIS A 137 -1.55 -3.65 2.62
CA HIS A 137 -2.34 -4.31 3.65
C HIS A 137 -1.69 -5.58 4.22
N CYS A 138 -0.55 -5.43 4.90
CA CYS A 138 0.21 -6.51 5.54
C CYS A 138 0.70 -7.60 4.56
N GLY A 139 0.63 -7.36 3.25
CA GLY A 139 0.94 -8.37 2.25
C GLY A 139 -0.10 -9.49 2.15
N PHE A 140 -1.30 -9.29 2.68
CA PHE A 140 -2.41 -10.22 2.48
C PHE A 140 -2.76 -10.31 0.99
N LEU A 141 -3.13 -11.50 0.54
CA LEU A 141 -3.41 -11.84 -0.86
C LEU A 141 -4.85 -12.39 -1.01
N PRO A 142 -5.90 -11.60 -0.62
CA PRO A 142 -7.26 -12.08 -0.71
C PRO A 142 -7.74 -12.16 -2.17
N ASP A 143 -8.64 -13.08 -2.45
CA ASP A 143 -9.41 -13.05 -3.69
C ASP A 143 -10.56 -12.03 -3.55
N PHE A 144 -10.38 -10.85 -4.10
CA PHE A 144 -11.36 -9.77 -4.05
C PHE A 144 -12.73 -10.11 -4.64
N HIS A 145 -12.79 -11.08 -5.55
CA HIS A 145 -14.03 -11.44 -6.22
C HIS A 145 -14.82 -12.50 -5.45
N ALA A 146 -14.14 -13.41 -4.76
CA ALA A 146 -14.77 -14.54 -4.08
C ALA A 146 -14.98 -14.32 -2.57
N GLU A 147 -14.14 -13.52 -1.92
CA GLU A 147 -14.02 -13.49 -0.46
C GLU A 147 -14.49 -12.17 0.16
N MET A 148 -14.68 -11.12 -0.64
CA MET A 148 -15.00 -9.78 -0.13
C MET A 148 -16.46 -9.66 0.32
N GLN A 149 -16.67 -9.24 1.55
CA GLN A 149 -17.95 -8.84 2.12
C GLN A 149 -17.94 -7.34 2.42
N ILE A 150 -19.07 -6.67 2.32
CA ILE A 150 -19.21 -5.24 2.62
C ILE A 150 -20.08 -5.08 3.88
N ASP A 151 -19.54 -4.40 4.89
CA ASP A 151 -20.26 -4.14 6.14
C ASP A 151 -21.23 -2.95 6.05
N VAL A 152 -21.91 -2.68 7.17
CA VAL A 152 -22.91 -1.57 7.29
C VAL A 152 -22.29 -0.18 7.11
N HIS A 153 -20.96 -0.06 7.25
CA HIS A 153 -20.19 1.15 7.02
C HIS A 153 -19.54 1.18 5.64
N LYS A 154 -19.96 0.27 4.75
CA LYS A 154 -19.44 0.10 3.39
C LYS A 154 -17.95 -0.22 3.33
N ARG A 155 -17.40 -0.84 4.37
CA ARG A 155 -16.02 -1.26 4.43
C ARG A 155 -15.86 -2.68 3.90
N PRO A 156 -14.78 -2.98 3.15
CA PRO A 156 -14.47 -4.34 2.73
C PRO A 156 -13.99 -5.18 3.91
N HIS A 157 -14.47 -6.41 3.98
CA HIS A 157 -14.00 -7.45 4.90
C HIS A 157 -13.74 -8.73 4.12
N PHE A 158 -12.72 -9.47 4.54
CA PHE A 158 -12.32 -10.74 3.95
C PHE A 158 -12.27 -11.82 5.02
N ASP A 159 -12.89 -12.97 4.77
CA ASP A 159 -12.78 -14.12 5.67
C ASP A 159 -11.49 -14.88 5.38
N VAL A 160 -10.42 -14.48 6.05
CA VAL A 160 -9.08 -15.03 5.88
C VAL A 160 -8.73 -15.89 7.08
N GLU A 161 -8.17 -17.08 6.85
CA GLU A 161 -7.59 -17.89 7.91
C GLU A 161 -6.23 -17.34 8.37
N PHE A 162 -5.91 -17.49 9.66
CA PHE A 162 -4.64 -17.06 10.22
C PHE A 162 -3.75 -18.24 10.60
N PRO A 163 -2.44 -18.21 10.25
CA PRO A 163 -1.79 -17.19 9.40
C PRO A 163 -2.27 -17.31 7.93
N PRO A 164 -2.32 -16.20 7.18
CA PRO A 164 -2.72 -16.25 5.77
C PRO A 164 -1.83 -17.16 4.95
N ALA A 165 -2.41 -17.94 4.05
CA ALA A 165 -1.67 -18.92 3.24
C ALA A 165 -0.53 -18.28 2.40
N GLY A 166 -0.71 -17.03 1.98
CA GLY A 166 0.29 -16.28 1.22
C GLY A 166 1.44 -15.70 2.04
N LEU A 167 1.36 -15.67 3.37
CA LEU A 167 2.33 -14.97 4.21
C LEU A 167 3.75 -15.50 4.04
N THR A 168 3.93 -16.83 3.93
CA THR A 168 5.25 -17.45 3.71
C THR A 168 5.88 -17.01 2.39
N ALA A 169 5.08 -16.81 1.33
CA ALA A 169 5.59 -16.29 0.06
C ALA A 169 6.04 -14.83 0.18
N VAL A 170 5.31 -14.02 0.94
CA VAL A 170 5.66 -12.62 1.25
C VAL A 170 6.96 -12.55 2.06
N GLU A 171 7.14 -13.43 3.05
CA GLU A 171 8.37 -13.54 3.85
C GLU A 171 9.58 -13.93 2.98
N ALA A 172 9.41 -14.92 2.10
CA ALA A 172 10.46 -15.33 1.16
C ALA A 172 10.87 -14.18 0.22
N LEU A 173 9.89 -13.43 -0.27
CA LEU A 173 10.11 -12.25 -1.09
C LEU A 173 10.88 -11.16 -0.33
N ALA A 174 10.50 -10.91 0.92
CA ALA A 174 11.16 -9.92 1.80
C ALA A 174 12.63 -10.26 2.11
N ALA A 175 12.94 -11.56 2.25
CA ALA A 175 14.30 -12.05 2.46
C ALA A 175 15.19 -11.82 1.24
N LYS A 176 14.62 -11.91 0.02
CA LYS A 176 15.32 -11.81 -1.25
C LYS A 176 15.52 -10.35 -1.72
N HIS A 177 14.54 -9.48 -1.51
CA HIS A 177 14.51 -8.13 -2.08
C HIS A 177 14.56 -7.04 -1.01
N GLN A 178 15.69 -6.32 -0.91
CA GLN A 178 15.90 -5.29 0.10
C GLN A 178 15.08 -4.01 -0.14
N LEU A 179 14.60 -3.77 -1.37
CA LEU A 179 13.75 -2.64 -1.73
C LEU A 179 12.25 -2.99 -1.71
N LEU A 180 11.90 -4.17 -1.18
CA LEU A 180 10.54 -4.54 -0.88
C LEU A 180 10.16 -4.06 0.53
N HIS A 181 9.05 -3.36 0.60
CA HIS A 181 8.45 -2.83 1.82
C HIS A 181 7.03 -3.37 1.97
N VAL A 182 6.43 -3.18 3.14
CA VAL A 182 5.06 -3.60 3.40
C VAL A 182 4.30 -2.54 4.17
N HIS A 183 3.04 -2.31 3.80
CA HIS A 183 2.09 -1.55 4.60
C HIS A 183 1.61 -2.34 5.80
N PHE A 184 1.70 -1.75 6.97
CA PHE A 184 1.01 -2.20 8.16
C PHE A 184 -0.34 -1.48 8.24
N SER A 185 -1.33 -2.02 7.55
CA SER A 185 -2.66 -1.41 7.33
C SER A 185 -3.72 -2.45 6.99
N GLY A 186 -4.97 -2.01 6.80
CA GLY A 186 -6.08 -2.87 6.40
C GLY A 186 -6.55 -3.84 7.49
N HIS A 187 -6.11 -3.66 8.73
CA HIS A 187 -6.37 -4.55 9.85
C HIS A 187 -7.86 -4.89 10.02
N TYR A 188 -8.73 -3.86 9.92
CA TYR A 188 -10.18 -4.01 10.04
C TYR A 188 -10.75 -4.96 8.98
N ALA A 189 -10.11 -5.04 7.81
CA ALA A 189 -10.62 -5.82 6.69
C ALA A 189 -10.34 -7.33 6.84
N PHE A 190 -9.35 -7.70 7.63
CA PHE A 190 -8.89 -9.09 7.76
C PHE A 190 -9.12 -9.68 9.15
N THR A 191 -9.25 -8.86 10.19
CA THR A 191 -9.45 -9.29 11.58
C THR A 191 -10.81 -9.94 11.80
N LYS A 192 -10.85 -10.88 12.75
CA LYS A 192 -12.08 -11.48 13.30
C LYS A 192 -12.41 -10.93 14.71
N THR A 193 -11.55 -10.03 15.22
CA THR A 193 -11.70 -9.43 16.55
C THR A 193 -11.85 -7.92 16.48
N SER A 194 -12.45 -7.31 17.49
CA SER A 194 -12.49 -5.84 17.59
C SER A 194 -11.11 -5.27 17.86
N TYR A 195 -10.97 -3.94 17.64
CA TYR A 195 -9.75 -3.22 17.97
C TYR A 195 -9.27 -3.57 19.42
N PRO A 196 -7.95 -3.84 19.62
CA PRO A 196 -6.83 -3.57 18.70
C PRO A 196 -6.40 -4.76 17.82
N TYR A 197 -7.32 -5.69 17.47
CA TYR A 197 -7.08 -6.74 16.46
C TYR A 197 -6.00 -7.75 16.86
N TYR A 198 -6.07 -8.27 18.09
CA TYR A 198 -5.03 -9.17 18.64
C TYR A 198 -4.85 -10.47 17.86
N ASP A 199 -5.82 -10.91 17.09
CA ASP A 199 -5.69 -12.05 16.18
C ASP A 199 -4.65 -11.83 15.07
N LEU A 200 -4.27 -10.57 14.79
CA LEU A 200 -3.22 -10.20 13.84
C LEU A 200 -1.82 -10.11 14.47
N GLN A 201 -1.65 -10.40 15.75
CA GLN A 201 -0.36 -10.22 16.43
C GLN A 201 0.74 -11.11 15.82
N ASP A 202 0.47 -12.40 15.57
CA ASP A 202 1.43 -13.31 14.93
C ASP A 202 1.85 -12.79 13.54
N VAL A 203 0.91 -12.28 12.77
CA VAL A 203 1.20 -11.67 11.46
C VAL A 203 2.11 -10.45 11.61
N ALA A 204 1.83 -9.57 12.59
CA ALA A 204 2.64 -8.38 12.85
C ALA A 204 4.07 -8.75 13.24
N ASP A 205 4.25 -9.74 14.15
CA ASP A 205 5.55 -10.23 14.57
C ASP A 205 6.35 -10.84 13.41
N ARG A 206 5.70 -11.64 12.56
CA ARG A 206 6.31 -12.27 11.39
C ARG A 206 6.72 -11.22 10.33
N LEU A 207 5.90 -10.20 10.09
CA LEU A 207 6.26 -9.09 9.21
C LEU A 207 7.45 -8.32 9.75
N LEU A 208 7.47 -8.03 11.06
CA LEU A 208 8.61 -7.36 11.68
C LEU A 208 9.91 -8.18 11.56
N GLN A 209 9.84 -9.50 11.75
CA GLN A 209 10.99 -10.40 11.60
C GLN A 209 11.51 -10.44 10.15
N SER A 210 10.61 -10.46 9.18
CA SER A 210 10.96 -10.61 7.75
C SER A 210 11.40 -9.31 7.08
N PHE A 211 10.75 -8.21 7.39
CA PHE A 211 11.03 -6.90 6.78
C PHE A 211 11.96 -6.03 7.65
N GLY A 212 11.88 -6.18 8.96
CA GLY A 212 12.42 -5.20 9.89
C GLY A 212 11.65 -3.86 9.84
N ALA A 213 11.71 -3.09 10.91
CA ALA A 213 10.95 -1.86 11.05
C ALA A 213 11.20 -0.82 9.95
N LYS A 214 12.41 -0.80 9.37
CA LYS A 214 12.81 0.14 8.30
C LYS A 214 12.21 -0.19 6.92
N ARG A 215 11.48 -1.31 6.80
CA ARG A 215 10.75 -1.69 5.58
C ARG A 215 9.26 -1.88 5.83
N MET A 216 8.76 -1.44 6.99
CA MET A 216 7.34 -1.39 7.31
C MET A 216 6.85 0.07 7.31
N LEU A 217 5.65 0.31 6.78
CA LEU A 217 5.01 1.61 6.77
C LEU A 217 3.65 1.52 7.48
N MET A 218 3.44 2.37 8.48
CA MET A 218 2.09 2.54 9.04
C MET A 218 1.20 3.23 8.03
N ALA A 219 0.00 2.68 7.79
CA ALA A 219 -1.01 3.34 6.99
C ALA A 219 -2.39 3.15 7.63
N SER A 220 -3.20 4.19 7.56
CA SER A 220 -4.52 4.22 8.19
C SER A 220 -5.59 3.53 7.37
N ASP A 221 -5.45 3.53 6.05
CA ASP A 221 -6.51 3.15 5.12
C ASP A 221 -7.74 4.06 5.25
N TRP A 222 -7.50 5.38 5.47
CA TRP A 222 -8.55 6.40 5.43
C TRP A 222 -9.25 6.40 4.06
N PRO A 223 -10.58 6.51 3.98
CA PRO A 223 -11.53 6.86 5.05
C PRO A 223 -12.21 5.65 5.73
N TRP A 224 -11.83 4.41 5.40
CA TRP A 224 -12.52 3.19 5.85
C TRP A 224 -12.56 3.02 7.36
N ILE A 225 -11.57 3.58 8.05
CA ILE A 225 -11.41 3.49 9.52
C ILE A 225 -12.10 4.62 10.28
N GLU A 226 -12.80 5.53 9.61
CA GLU A 226 -13.38 6.72 10.24
C GLU A 226 -14.34 6.40 11.37
N PHE A 227 -15.21 5.40 11.19
CA PHE A 227 -16.20 5.00 12.18
C PHE A 227 -15.63 4.07 13.25
N GLU A 228 -14.79 3.12 12.86
CA GLU A 228 -14.18 2.14 13.73
C GLU A 228 -12.82 1.72 13.15
N PRO A 229 -11.73 1.81 13.91
CA PRO A 229 -11.64 2.29 15.31
C PRO A 229 -11.51 3.81 15.42
N GLY A 230 -11.49 4.53 14.31
CA GLY A 230 -11.18 5.95 14.21
C GLY A 230 -9.69 6.20 13.95
N TYR A 231 -9.40 7.35 13.28
CA TYR A 231 -8.08 7.66 12.75
C TYR A 231 -6.96 7.62 13.80
N THR A 232 -7.16 8.27 14.93
CA THR A 232 -6.15 8.30 16.02
C THR A 232 -5.88 6.92 16.60
N LYS A 233 -6.92 6.10 16.78
CA LYS A 233 -6.76 4.74 17.33
C LYS A 233 -6.01 3.82 16.37
N ILE A 234 -6.33 3.86 15.06
CA ILE A 234 -5.64 2.99 14.10
C ILE A 234 -4.14 3.25 14.05
N LEU A 235 -3.71 4.50 14.19
CA LEU A 235 -2.28 4.85 14.25
C LEU A 235 -1.58 4.29 15.50
N GLY A 236 -2.34 4.01 16.55
CA GLY A 236 -1.86 3.37 17.79
C GLY A 236 -1.84 1.84 17.74
N VAL A 237 -2.37 1.19 16.70
CA VAL A 237 -2.47 -0.28 16.65
C VAL A 237 -1.11 -0.97 16.78
N ILE A 238 -0.05 -0.35 16.28
CA ILE A 238 1.33 -0.86 16.40
C ILE A 238 1.76 -1.03 17.86
N ASP A 239 1.31 -0.18 18.78
CA ASP A 239 1.66 -0.25 20.20
C ASP A 239 1.03 -1.46 20.88
N HIS A 240 -0.07 -1.95 20.33
CA HIS A 240 -0.77 -3.14 20.82
C HIS A 240 -0.25 -4.43 20.20
N LEU A 241 -0.03 -4.42 18.88
CA LEU A 241 0.39 -5.61 18.14
C LEU A 241 1.90 -5.87 18.20
N LEU A 242 2.71 -4.82 18.42
CA LEU A 242 4.16 -4.90 18.54
C LEU A 242 4.65 -4.19 19.82
N PRO A 243 4.23 -4.64 21.03
CA PRO A 243 4.48 -3.90 22.27
C PRO A 243 5.96 -3.78 22.65
N ASN A 244 6.80 -4.70 22.17
CA ASN A 244 8.21 -4.82 22.56
C ASN A 244 9.20 -4.16 21.61
N ILE A 245 8.74 -3.44 20.56
CA ILE A 245 9.64 -2.73 19.66
C ILE A 245 10.26 -1.51 20.34
N SER A 246 11.48 -1.20 19.96
CA SER A 246 12.19 -0.01 20.41
C SER A 246 11.51 1.28 19.91
N THR A 247 11.86 2.42 20.51
CA THR A 247 11.40 3.73 20.04
C THR A 247 11.84 4.00 18.60
N ASP A 248 13.05 3.60 18.21
CA ASP A 248 13.56 3.80 16.85
C ASP A 248 12.79 2.95 15.83
N GLU A 249 12.47 1.71 16.14
CA GLU A 249 11.63 0.85 15.30
C GLU A 249 10.22 1.41 15.16
N ARG A 250 9.63 1.88 16.24
CA ARG A 250 8.31 2.53 16.25
C ARG A 250 8.30 3.76 15.35
N ASN A 251 9.31 4.62 15.47
CA ASN A 251 9.46 5.82 14.64
C ASN A 251 9.70 5.46 13.17
N ALA A 252 10.44 4.39 12.88
CA ALA A 252 10.62 3.90 11.53
C ALA A 252 9.27 3.54 10.90
N ILE A 253 8.48 2.67 11.55
CA ILE A 253 7.19 2.22 11.03
C ILE A 253 6.19 3.38 10.91
N ARG A 254 6.14 4.29 11.88
CA ARG A 254 5.18 5.42 11.90
C ARG A 254 5.47 6.50 10.87
N GLY A 255 6.72 6.65 10.42
CA GLY A 255 7.02 7.76 9.51
C GLY A 255 8.35 7.70 8.79
N SER A 256 9.47 7.36 9.45
CA SER A 256 10.80 7.50 8.83
C SER A 256 10.97 6.62 7.58
N THR A 257 10.34 5.45 7.54
CA THR A 257 10.33 4.58 6.36
C THR A 257 9.60 5.26 5.19
N ALA A 258 8.44 5.87 5.44
CA ALA A 258 7.69 6.61 4.41
C ALA A 258 8.51 7.80 3.89
N LEU A 259 9.14 8.57 4.78
CA LEU A 259 10.01 9.71 4.44
C LEU A 259 11.26 9.30 3.65
N SER A 260 11.70 8.04 3.75
CA SER A 260 12.82 7.51 2.94
C SER A 260 12.41 7.14 1.50
N LEU A 261 11.14 6.93 1.27
CA LEU A 261 10.58 6.51 -0.02
C LEU A 261 9.94 7.66 -0.81
N PHE A 262 9.36 8.64 -0.10
CA PHE A 262 8.58 9.73 -0.67
C PHE A 262 9.11 11.09 -0.21
N SER A 263 8.90 12.10 -1.07
CA SER A 263 9.17 13.52 -0.77
C SER A 263 7.84 14.25 -0.58
N PHE A 264 7.78 15.14 0.39
CA PHE A 264 6.59 15.92 0.74
C PHE A 264 6.80 17.40 0.55
#